data_8f6bae48cda1bb48014a588e15cb395a
#
_entry.id   8f6bae48cda1bb48014a588e15cb395a
#
_cell.length_a   1.000
_cell.length_b   1.000
_cell.length_c   1.000
_cell.angle_alpha   90.00
_cell.angle_beta   90.00
_cell.angle_gamma   90.00
#
_symmetry.space_group_name_H-M   'P 1'
#
loop_
_entity.id
_entity.type
_entity.pdbx_description
1 polymer ?
#
loop_
_entity_poly.entity_id
_entity_poly.type
_entity_poly.pdbx_seq_one_letter_code
_entity_poly.pdbx_strand_id
1 'polypeptide(L)'
;MTKAELYKKACMLPLLPGVYIIRDKSDTIIYIGKAKRLKTRVSQYFREGVPHDAKVSQMIAHAFTFDVIVCQSEFEALVLEASQIKAHTPKYNILLKDDKGYSYVKVTRGAWPRISAALQKDDDDADYIFSRSCLTMSFLPKRIIRSAPCTASL
;
A
#
# COMPACT_ATOMS: atom_id res chain seq x y z
N MET A 1 13.76 -17.05 -15.31
CA MET A 1 14.20 -17.79 -14.09
C MET A 1 13.07 -18.70 -13.65
N THR A 2 13.39 -19.85 -13.07
CA THR A 2 12.41 -20.74 -12.45
C THR A 2 11.98 -20.22 -11.08
N LYS A 3 10.81 -20.66 -10.56
CA LYS A 3 10.34 -20.28 -9.21
C LYS A 3 11.36 -20.63 -8.12
N ALA A 4 12.03 -21.78 -8.26
CA ALA A 4 13.09 -22.22 -7.33
C ALA A 4 14.31 -21.32 -7.34
N GLU A 5 14.72 -20.82 -8.51
CA GLU A 5 15.83 -19.85 -8.64
C GLU A 5 15.45 -18.49 -8.03
N LEU A 6 14.23 -18.02 -8.26
CA LEU A 6 13.71 -16.81 -7.63
C LEU A 6 13.68 -16.94 -6.10
N TYR A 7 13.27 -18.09 -5.58
CA TYR A 7 13.30 -18.36 -4.14
C TYR A 7 14.72 -18.33 -3.59
N LYS A 8 15.70 -18.98 -4.25
CA LYS A 8 17.12 -18.93 -3.84
C LYS A 8 17.65 -17.50 -3.83
N LYS A 9 17.39 -16.72 -4.90
CA LYS A 9 17.74 -15.31 -4.98
C LYS A 9 17.12 -14.50 -3.82
N ALA A 10 15.85 -14.76 -3.50
CA ALA A 10 15.16 -14.08 -2.40
C ALA A 10 15.74 -14.43 -1.02
N CYS A 11 16.21 -15.65 -0.81
CA CYS A 11 16.85 -16.07 0.44
C CYS A 11 18.20 -15.41 0.69
N MET A 12 18.87 -14.89 -0.35
CA MET A 12 20.12 -14.15 -0.22
C MET A 12 19.95 -12.66 0.11
N LEU A 13 18.70 -12.15 0.09
CA LEU A 13 18.41 -10.76 0.40
C LEU A 13 18.70 -10.41 1.88
N PRO A 14 19.04 -9.16 2.18
CA PRO A 14 19.23 -8.69 3.55
C PRO A 14 17.87 -8.62 4.29
N LEU A 15 17.94 -8.68 5.62
CA LEU A 15 16.77 -8.46 6.51
C LEU A 15 16.55 -6.96 6.79
N LEU A 16 16.73 -6.13 5.78
CA LEU A 16 16.59 -4.68 5.85
C LEU A 16 15.30 -4.22 5.18
N PRO A 17 14.81 -3.01 5.51
CA PRO A 17 13.69 -2.41 4.83
C PRO A 17 14.06 -2.05 3.39
N GLY A 18 13.06 -1.99 2.52
CA GLY A 18 13.27 -1.60 1.14
C GLY A 18 12.09 -1.86 0.23
N VAL A 19 12.30 -1.61 -1.05
CA VAL A 19 11.34 -1.80 -2.13
C VAL A 19 11.80 -2.93 -3.02
N TYR A 20 10.87 -3.79 -3.43
CA TYR A 20 11.12 -4.84 -4.42
C TYR A 20 10.27 -4.60 -5.66
N ILE A 21 10.86 -4.87 -6.81
CA ILE A 21 10.30 -4.60 -8.15
C ILE A 21 10.28 -5.92 -8.90
N ILE A 22 9.10 -6.42 -9.23
CA ILE A 22 8.94 -7.68 -9.98
C ILE A 22 8.76 -7.36 -11.46
N ARG A 23 9.50 -8.09 -12.30
CA ARG A 23 9.49 -7.96 -13.76
C ARG A 23 9.08 -9.26 -14.44
N ASP A 24 8.44 -9.11 -15.58
CA ASP A 24 8.11 -10.23 -16.45
C ASP A 24 9.27 -10.61 -17.40
N LYS A 25 9.01 -11.54 -18.33
CA LYS A 25 9.99 -11.99 -19.34
C LYS A 25 10.41 -10.89 -20.32
N SER A 26 9.58 -9.86 -20.50
CA SER A 26 9.82 -8.72 -21.37
C SER A 26 10.53 -7.57 -20.65
N ASP A 27 11.02 -7.80 -19.43
CA ASP A 27 11.61 -6.80 -18.54
C ASP A 27 10.64 -5.68 -18.11
N THR A 28 9.34 -5.90 -18.33
CA THR A 28 8.31 -4.95 -17.92
C THR A 28 8.05 -5.08 -16.41
N ILE A 29 7.98 -3.95 -15.72
CA ILE A 29 7.64 -3.89 -14.30
C ILE A 29 6.16 -4.23 -14.14
N ILE A 30 5.88 -5.35 -13.50
CA ILE A 30 4.51 -5.84 -13.28
C ILE A 30 4.01 -5.58 -11.86
N TYR A 31 4.90 -5.48 -10.89
CA TYR A 31 4.54 -5.20 -9.50
C TYR A 31 5.68 -4.51 -8.74
N ILE A 32 5.33 -3.59 -7.86
CA ILE A 32 6.24 -2.91 -6.93
C ILE A 32 5.66 -3.02 -5.53
N GLY A 33 6.49 -3.34 -4.54
CA GLY A 33 6.04 -3.41 -3.16
C GLY A 33 7.15 -3.08 -2.17
N LYS A 34 6.76 -2.63 -0.98
CA LYS A 34 7.68 -2.39 0.13
C LYS A 34 7.72 -3.56 1.11
N ALA A 35 8.81 -3.67 1.82
CA ALA A 35 8.98 -4.62 2.91
C ALA A 35 9.76 -4.00 4.07
N LYS A 36 9.39 -4.37 5.30
CA LYS A 36 10.21 -4.11 6.50
C LYS A 36 11.46 -4.98 6.53
N ARG A 37 11.35 -6.18 5.97
CA ARG A 37 12.40 -7.18 5.83
C ARG A 37 12.29 -7.81 4.45
N LEU A 38 13.12 -7.33 3.52
CA LEU A 38 13.09 -7.76 2.11
C LEU A 38 13.16 -9.28 1.96
N LYS A 39 14.13 -9.93 2.63
CA LYS A 39 14.28 -11.39 2.61
C LYS A 39 12.97 -12.10 2.96
N THR A 40 12.37 -11.77 4.10
CA THR A 40 11.16 -12.44 4.58
C THR A 40 9.99 -12.25 3.62
N ARG A 41 9.79 -11.01 3.16
CA ARG A 41 8.64 -10.69 2.30
C ARG A 41 8.75 -11.28 0.91
N VAL A 42 9.91 -11.15 0.27
CA VAL A 42 10.09 -11.63 -1.11
C VAL A 42 10.15 -13.16 -1.17
N SER A 43 10.80 -13.81 -0.19
CA SER A 43 10.85 -15.28 -0.15
C SER A 43 9.47 -15.92 0.02
N GLN A 44 8.54 -15.28 0.73
CA GLN A 44 7.18 -15.78 0.90
C GLN A 44 6.43 -15.93 -0.43
N TYR A 45 6.66 -15.04 -1.40
CA TYR A 45 6.01 -15.15 -2.71
C TYR A 45 6.45 -16.38 -3.50
N PHE A 46 7.71 -16.76 -3.39
CA PHE A 46 8.31 -17.82 -4.19
C PHE A 46 8.45 -19.15 -3.44
N ARG A 47 8.12 -19.17 -2.14
CA ARG A 47 8.13 -20.38 -1.33
C ARG A 47 7.05 -21.37 -1.82
N GLU A 48 7.39 -22.66 -1.90
CA GLU A 48 6.44 -23.70 -2.22
C GLU A 48 5.46 -23.96 -1.06
N GLY A 49 4.23 -24.33 -1.40
CA GLY A 49 3.21 -24.69 -0.43
C GLY A 49 2.57 -23.51 0.33
N VAL A 50 2.91 -22.28 0.01
CA VAL A 50 2.23 -21.10 0.60
C VAL A 50 1.00 -20.77 -0.25
N PRO A 51 -0.21 -20.79 0.35
CA PRO A 51 -1.42 -20.36 -0.35
C PRO A 51 -1.36 -18.83 -0.59
N HIS A 52 -1.72 -18.44 -1.81
CA HIS A 52 -1.83 -17.04 -2.21
C HIS A 52 -3.20 -16.80 -2.83
N ASP A 53 -3.69 -15.59 -2.71
CA ASP A 53 -4.89 -15.16 -3.43
C ASP A 53 -4.71 -15.34 -4.94
N ALA A 54 -5.81 -15.54 -5.68
CA ALA A 54 -5.78 -15.79 -7.11
C ALA A 54 -5.00 -14.70 -7.89
N LYS A 55 -5.15 -13.44 -7.52
CA LYS A 55 -4.44 -12.31 -8.13
C LYS A 55 -2.94 -12.34 -7.86
N VAL A 56 -2.54 -12.65 -6.63
CA VAL A 56 -1.12 -12.80 -6.26
C VAL A 56 -0.52 -14.01 -6.96
N SER A 57 -1.26 -15.12 -7.07
CA SER A 57 -0.83 -16.30 -7.80
C SER A 57 -0.58 -16.02 -9.28
N GLN A 58 -1.45 -15.24 -9.93
CA GLN A 58 -1.24 -14.78 -11.30
C GLN A 58 0.00 -13.88 -11.43
N MET A 59 0.21 -12.95 -10.52
CA MET A 59 1.41 -12.12 -10.49
C MET A 59 2.68 -12.97 -10.40
N ILE A 60 2.70 -13.95 -9.49
CA ILE A 60 3.85 -14.87 -9.33
C ILE A 60 4.08 -15.71 -10.59
N ALA A 61 3.03 -16.16 -11.26
CA ALA A 61 3.12 -16.94 -12.51
C ALA A 61 3.76 -16.13 -13.65
N HIS A 62 3.55 -14.82 -13.70
CA HIS A 62 4.15 -13.92 -14.68
C HIS A 62 5.53 -13.38 -14.26
N ALA A 63 5.92 -13.53 -13.00
CA ALA A 63 7.20 -13.07 -12.49
C ALA A 63 8.37 -13.86 -13.14
N PHE A 64 9.29 -13.16 -13.78
CA PHE A 64 10.49 -13.74 -14.36
C PHE A 64 11.75 -13.39 -13.57
N THR A 65 11.84 -12.16 -13.07
CA THR A 65 12.92 -11.69 -12.22
C THR A 65 12.40 -10.64 -11.24
N PHE A 66 13.22 -10.30 -10.26
CA PHE A 66 12.95 -9.17 -9.37
C PHE A 66 14.25 -8.45 -9.02
N ASP A 67 14.13 -7.15 -8.77
CA ASP A 67 15.16 -6.27 -8.25
C ASP A 67 14.74 -5.75 -6.89
N VAL A 68 15.72 -5.29 -6.08
CA VAL A 68 15.46 -4.70 -4.77
C VAL A 68 16.26 -3.43 -4.58
N ILE A 69 15.67 -2.47 -3.89
CA ILE A 69 16.32 -1.25 -3.43
C ILE A 69 16.25 -1.28 -1.91
N VAL A 70 17.42 -1.38 -1.27
CA VAL A 70 17.51 -1.35 0.19
C VAL A 70 17.39 0.09 0.66
N CYS A 71 16.56 0.31 1.67
CA CYS A 71 16.33 1.61 2.30
C CYS A 71 16.87 1.63 3.72
N GLN A 72 17.15 2.81 4.25
CA GLN A 72 17.61 2.97 5.63
C GLN A 72 16.47 2.89 6.64
N SER A 73 15.23 3.22 6.22
CA SER A 73 14.05 3.21 7.07
C SER A 73 12.81 2.69 6.34
N GLU A 74 11.81 2.25 7.11
CA GLU A 74 10.49 1.86 6.58
C GLU A 74 9.78 3.05 5.93
N PHE A 75 10.00 4.25 6.43
CA PHE A 75 9.43 5.47 5.89
C PHE A 75 10.00 5.79 4.51
N GLU A 76 11.31 5.67 4.35
CA GLU A 76 11.97 5.82 3.04
C GLU A 76 11.43 4.79 2.03
N ALA A 77 11.31 3.52 2.45
CA ALA A 77 10.73 2.48 1.61
C ALA A 77 9.27 2.79 1.20
N LEU A 78 8.48 3.40 2.10
CA LEU A 78 7.11 3.81 1.81
C LEU A 78 7.04 4.92 0.74
N VAL A 79 7.87 5.95 0.89
CA VAL A 79 7.92 7.07 -0.06
C VAL A 79 8.42 6.59 -1.42
N LEU A 80 9.47 5.76 -1.41
CA LEU A 80 10.04 5.20 -2.63
C LEU A 80 9.05 4.28 -3.36
N GLU A 81 8.33 3.39 -2.66
CA GLU A 81 7.28 2.55 -3.23
C GLU A 81 6.23 3.41 -3.93
N ALA A 82 5.70 4.44 -3.25
CA ALA A 82 4.68 5.31 -3.80
C ALA A 82 5.16 6.06 -5.05
N SER A 83 6.40 6.56 -5.04
CA SER A 83 7.04 7.22 -6.17
C SER A 83 7.20 6.28 -7.37
N GLN A 84 7.71 5.07 -7.13
CA GLN A 84 7.93 4.06 -8.18
C GLN A 84 6.60 3.57 -8.77
N ILE A 85 5.56 3.35 -7.96
CA ILE A 85 4.23 2.97 -8.45
C ILE A 85 3.65 4.09 -9.33
N LYS A 86 3.82 5.36 -8.93
CA LYS A 86 3.34 6.50 -9.71
C LYS A 86 4.06 6.63 -11.05
N ALA A 87 5.37 6.40 -11.05
CA ALA A 87 6.19 6.51 -12.27
C ALA A 87 5.92 5.39 -13.28
N HIS A 88 5.75 4.15 -12.79
CA HIS A 88 5.66 2.96 -13.64
C HIS A 88 4.25 2.40 -13.82
N THR A 89 3.29 2.80 -12.98
CA THR A 89 1.89 2.33 -13.00
C THR A 89 1.75 0.81 -13.24
N PRO A 90 2.40 -0.05 -12.42
CA PRO A 90 2.48 -1.47 -12.70
C PRO A 90 1.10 -2.14 -12.68
N LYS A 91 0.87 -3.06 -13.62
CA LYS A 91 -0.42 -3.74 -13.82
C LYS A 91 -0.99 -4.34 -12.54
N TYR A 92 -0.20 -5.08 -11.79
CA TYR A 92 -0.68 -5.77 -10.59
C TYR A 92 -0.82 -4.87 -9.37
N ASN A 93 -0.15 -3.72 -9.31
CA ASN A 93 -0.43 -2.72 -8.27
C ASN A 93 -1.83 -2.13 -8.44
N ILE A 94 -2.28 -1.89 -9.67
CA ILE A 94 -3.63 -1.41 -9.96
C ILE A 94 -4.65 -2.50 -9.62
N LEU A 95 -4.46 -3.71 -10.13
CA LEU A 95 -5.38 -4.84 -9.92
C LEU A 95 -5.51 -5.25 -8.45
N LEU A 96 -4.43 -5.18 -7.66
CA LEU A 96 -4.45 -5.50 -6.23
C LEU A 96 -5.05 -4.36 -5.38
N LYS A 97 -5.07 -3.13 -5.89
CA LYS A 97 -5.74 -2.00 -5.22
C LYS A 97 -7.25 -1.98 -5.43
N ASP A 98 -7.74 -2.56 -6.53
CA ASP A 98 -9.18 -2.57 -6.84
C ASP A 98 -10.02 -3.37 -5.84
N ASP A 99 -9.42 -4.25 -5.04
CA ASP A 99 -10.11 -4.96 -3.96
C ASP A 99 -10.34 -4.12 -2.69
N LYS A 100 -9.64 -3.01 -2.57
CA LYS A 100 -9.88 -2.03 -1.50
C LYS A 100 -10.55 -0.84 -2.13
N GLY A 101 -11.88 -0.86 -2.14
CA GLY A 101 -12.70 0.23 -2.66
C GLY A 101 -12.18 1.59 -2.21
N TYR A 102 -12.42 2.58 -3.03
CA TYR A 102 -12.05 3.95 -2.75
C TYR A 102 -12.61 4.36 -1.37
N SER A 103 -11.73 4.88 -0.53
CA SER A 103 -12.15 5.35 0.78
C SER A 103 -12.45 6.85 0.71
N TYR A 104 -13.58 7.22 1.26
CA TYR A 104 -13.95 8.62 1.46
C TYR A 104 -13.68 9.01 2.91
N VAL A 105 -13.29 10.25 3.12
CA VAL A 105 -13.37 10.89 4.41
C VAL A 105 -14.74 11.56 4.46
N LYS A 106 -15.62 11.04 5.31
CA LYS A 106 -16.96 11.58 5.56
C LYS A 106 -16.87 12.59 6.68
N VAL A 107 -17.35 13.79 6.44
CA VAL A 107 -17.47 14.86 7.43
C VAL A 107 -18.95 15.19 7.59
N THR A 108 -19.53 14.86 8.74
CA THR A 108 -20.95 15.16 9.01
C THR A 108 -21.15 16.66 9.19
N ARG A 109 -22.25 17.19 8.64
CA ARG A 109 -22.69 18.57 8.86
C ARG A 109 -23.53 18.62 10.14
N GLY A 110 -23.25 19.58 10.99
CA GLY A 110 -24.00 19.76 12.24
C GLY A 110 -23.22 20.60 13.24
N ALA A 111 -23.82 20.86 14.41
CA ALA A 111 -23.19 21.61 15.48
C ALA A 111 -21.87 20.97 15.98
N TRP A 112 -21.73 19.66 15.80
CA TRP A 112 -20.54 18.88 16.15
C TRP A 112 -20.13 17.99 14.97
N PRO A 113 -19.35 18.49 14.00
CA PRO A 113 -18.90 17.71 12.85
C PRO A 113 -18.06 16.51 13.29
N ARG A 114 -18.38 15.34 12.77
CA ARG A 114 -17.60 14.11 12.98
C ARG A 114 -16.89 13.72 11.71
N ILE A 115 -15.66 13.26 11.84
CA ILE A 115 -14.86 12.74 10.74
C ILE A 115 -14.79 11.23 10.87
N SER A 116 -15.17 10.52 9.81
CA SER A 116 -15.11 9.06 9.73
C SER A 116 -14.66 8.60 8.34
N ALA A 117 -14.20 7.35 8.25
CA ALA A 117 -13.93 6.73 6.96
C ALA A 117 -15.22 6.09 6.42
N ALA A 118 -15.48 6.24 5.13
CA ALA A 118 -16.59 5.60 4.44
C ALA A 118 -16.08 4.93 3.17
N LEU A 119 -16.64 3.77 2.83
CA LEU A 119 -16.30 3.03 1.60
C LEU A 119 -17.16 3.47 0.42
N GLN A 120 -18.33 4.03 0.70
CA GLN A 120 -19.29 4.51 -0.28
C GLN A 120 -19.84 5.86 0.19
N LYS A 121 -20.43 6.60 -0.75
CA LYS A 121 -21.20 7.78 -0.41
C LYS A 121 -22.60 7.32 -0.01
N ASP A 122 -23.01 7.68 1.18
CA ASP A 122 -24.39 7.51 1.62
C ASP A 122 -25.21 8.74 1.19
N ASP A 123 -26.54 8.57 1.09
CA ASP A 123 -27.45 9.68 0.77
C ASP A 123 -27.82 10.43 2.06
N ASP A 124 -26.79 11.00 2.71
CA ASP A 124 -26.92 11.76 3.95
C ASP A 124 -26.30 13.16 3.83
N ASP A 125 -26.64 14.04 4.79
CA ASP A 125 -26.13 15.41 4.80
C ASP A 125 -24.69 15.49 5.35
N ALA A 126 -23.75 14.90 4.60
CA ALA A 126 -22.34 14.90 4.92
C ALA A 126 -21.48 15.25 3.70
N ASP A 127 -20.32 15.82 3.94
CA ASP A 127 -19.31 16.07 2.92
C ASP A 127 -18.41 14.86 2.77
N TYR A 128 -18.23 14.41 1.51
CA TYR A 128 -17.39 13.28 1.18
C TYR A 128 -16.15 13.73 0.42
N ILE A 129 -15.00 13.65 1.05
CA ILE A 129 -13.71 13.99 0.45
C ILE A 129 -13.08 12.70 -0.05
N PHE A 130 -12.84 12.62 -1.35
CA PHE A 130 -12.22 11.47 -1.97
C PHE A 130 -10.75 11.35 -1.57
N SER A 131 -10.37 10.22 -0.99
CA SER A 131 -8.99 9.89 -0.70
C SER A 131 -8.50 8.77 -1.62
N ARG A 132 -7.57 9.08 -2.49
CA ARG A 132 -6.91 8.12 -3.38
C ARG A 132 -5.95 7.17 -2.66
N SER A 133 -5.69 7.39 -1.39
CA SER A 133 -4.71 6.64 -0.63
C SER A 133 -5.22 6.36 0.77
N CYS A 134 -5.35 5.09 1.08
CA CYS A 134 -5.60 4.60 2.45
C CYS A 134 -4.44 4.95 3.44
N LEU A 135 -3.38 5.60 2.94
CA LEU A 135 -2.19 5.98 3.69
C LEU A 135 -2.33 7.29 4.47
N THR A 136 -3.34 8.12 4.17
CA THR A 136 -3.48 9.43 4.81
C THR A 136 -4.16 9.39 6.17
N MET A 137 -4.84 8.32 6.53
CA MET A 137 -5.51 8.21 7.83
C MET A 137 -4.54 8.05 9.02
N SER A 138 -3.29 7.61 8.76
CA SER A 138 -2.26 7.53 9.82
C SER A 138 -1.58 8.86 10.11
N PHE A 139 -1.80 9.88 9.28
CA PHE A 139 -1.15 11.19 9.36
C PHE A 139 -2.08 12.34 9.72
N LEU A 140 -3.35 12.08 10.03
CA LEU A 140 -4.15 13.10 10.69
C LEU A 140 -3.57 13.31 12.09
N PRO A 141 -2.92 14.46 12.35
CA PRO A 141 -2.36 14.71 13.67
C PRO A 141 -3.54 14.70 14.66
N LYS A 142 -3.41 13.90 15.71
CA LYS A 142 -4.32 13.81 16.86
C LYS A 142 -4.51 15.19 17.58
N ARG A 143 -4.09 16.30 16.97
CA ARG A 143 -4.03 17.63 17.53
C ARG A 143 -5.14 18.58 17.07
N ILE A 144 -6.06 18.18 16.22
CA ILE A 144 -7.16 19.08 15.79
C ILE A 144 -8.40 19.00 16.71
N ILE A 145 -8.34 18.20 17.79
CA ILE A 145 -9.43 18.13 18.78
C ILE A 145 -9.01 18.83 20.09
N ARG A 146 -8.39 19.99 20.02
CA ARG A 146 -8.23 20.86 21.20
C ARG A 146 -8.15 22.31 20.76
N SER A 147 -9.29 22.94 20.68
CA SER A 147 -9.53 24.31 21.13
C SER A 147 -10.84 24.83 20.55
N ALA A 148 -11.94 24.53 21.21
CA ALA A 148 -13.06 25.46 21.23
C ALA A 148 -13.10 26.02 22.67
N PRO A 149 -12.92 27.32 22.89
CA PRO A 149 -13.09 27.90 24.21
C PRO A 149 -14.57 27.83 24.56
N CYS A 150 -14.86 27.24 25.72
CA CYS A 150 -16.12 27.42 26.38
C CYS A 150 -16.22 28.90 26.78
N THR A 151 -16.90 29.71 26.02
CA THR A 151 -17.46 30.96 26.53
C THR A 151 -18.90 30.66 26.90
N ALA A 152 -19.08 30.28 28.16
CA ALA A 152 -20.31 30.51 28.87
C ALA A 152 -20.43 32.02 29.05
N SER A 153 -21.46 32.62 28.51
CA SER A 153 -21.93 33.95 28.89
C SER A 153 -23.33 33.82 29.46
N LEU A 154 -23.44 34.31 30.66
CA LEU A 154 -24.61 34.64 31.44
C LEU A 154 -25.74 35.30 30.64
#